data_027df4c8a1dee2b32b7a24e97244abe8
#
_entry.id   027df4c8a1dee2b32b7a24e97244abe8
#
_cell.length_a   1.000
_cell.length_b   1.000
_cell.length_c   1.000
_cell.angle_alpha   90.00
_cell.angle_beta   90.00
_cell.angle_gamma   90.00
#
_symmetry.space_group_name_H-M   'P 1'
#
loop_
_entity.id
_entity.type
_entity.pdbx_description
1 polymer ?
#
loop_
_entity_poly.entity_id
_entity_poly.type
_entity_poly.pdbx_seq_one_letter_code
_entity_poly.pdbx_strand_id
1 'polypeptide(L)'
;VGKVTNRGVDMSLEYNHAFSKDIVLSVKGNFTYAVNKILEKDEPHYPFSYQYERGGALNRVGPAYIALGLFKDEEDIKNSPSQEAIMPNIKPGDIKYQDLNEDGVVNEYDRTYIGNPYIPQIVYGFGASFQYKNWDFSVFFQGAGKVSIYLDDIHPFDIYHKNVLKFVADDYW
;
A
#
# COMPACT_ATOMS: atom_id res chain seq x y z
N VAL A 1 19.50 -2.53 -19.20
CA VAL A 1 18.39 -3.40 -19.66
C VAL A 1 17.77 -4.05 -18.45
N GLY A 2 16.44 -3.97 -18.34
CA GLY A 2 15.69 -4.57 -17.23
C GLY A 2 14.89 -5.78 -17.70
N LYS A 3 14.61 -6.70 -16.77
CA LYS A 3 13.77 -7.87 -17.00
C LYS A 3 12.74 -7.98 -15.88
N VAL A 4 11.48 -8.03 -16.26
CA VAL A 4 10.35 -8.17 -15.36
C VAL A 4 9.51 -9.36 -15.79
N THR A 5 9.02 -10.12 -14.82
CA THR A 5 8.02 -11.18 -15.06
C THR A 5 6.70 -10.76 -14.45
N ASN A 6 5.61 -11.18 -15.08
CA ASN A 6 4.25 -11.02 -14.56
C ASN A 6 3.53 -12.37 -14.59
N ARG A 7 2.82 -12.69 -13.51
CA ARG A 7 2.03 -13.91 -13.36
C ARG A 7 0.71 -13.59 -12.70
N GLY A 8 -0.35 -14.25 -13.15
CA GLY A 8 -1.66 -13.96 -12.57
C GLY A 8 -2.72 -14.94 -13.01
N VAL A 9 -3.90 -14.71 -12.47
CA VAL A 9 -5.14 -15.38 -12.80
C VAL A 9 -6.20 -14.32 -13.01
N ASP A 10 -6.98 -14.46 -14.05
CA ASP A 10 -8.13 -13.65 -14.36
C ASP A 10 -9.36 -14.55 -14.52
N MET A 11 -10.43 -14.23 -13.80
CA MET A 11 -11.65 -15.03 -13.76
C MET A 11 -12.85 -14.13 -13.91
N SER A 12 -13.84 -14.59 -14.67
CA SER A 12 -15.17 -13.99 -14.71
C SER A 12 -16.22 -15.07 -14.59
N LEU A 13 -17.29 -14.76 -13.88
CA LEU A 13 -18.45 -15.62 -13.72
C LEU A 13 -19.69 -14.79 -14.01
N GLU A 14 -20.58 -15.35 -14.83
CA GLU A 14 -21.89 -14.77 -15.08
C GLU A 14 -22.94 -15.87 -14.99
N TYR A 15 -24.00 -15.58 -14.26
CA TYR A 15 -25.15 -16.46 -14.13
C TYR A 15 -26.42 -15.67 -14.36
N ASN A 16 -27.21 -16.12 -15.32
CA ASN A 16 -28.51 -15.53 -15.68
C ASN A 16 -29.60 -16.61 -15.56
N HIS A 17 -30.63 -16.31 -14.81
CA HIS A 17 -31.76 -17.23 -14.64
C HIS A 17 -33.10 -16.50 -14.67
N ALA A 18 -34.00 -16.99 -15.53
CA ALA A 18 -35.37 -16.57 -15.57
C ALA A 18 -36.25 -17.59 -14.82
N PHE A 19 -36.68 -17.21 -13.62
CA PHE A 19 -37.61 -18.04 -12.83
C PHE A 19 -39.01 -18.08 -13.42
N SER A 20 -39.40 -16.99 -14.08
CA SER A 20 -40.63 -16.85 -14.86
C SER A 20 -40.45 -15.76 -15.91
N LYS A 21 -41.50 -15.53 -16.74
CA LYS A 21 -41.52 -14.39 -17.68
C LYS A 21 -41.43 -13.01 -16.97
N ASP A 22 -41.75 -12.95 -15.69
CA ASP A 22 -41.81 -11.72 -14.94
C ASP A 22 -40.64 -11.60 -13.92
N ILE A 23 -39.82 -12.65 -13.72
CA ILE A 23 -38.77 -12.71 -12.73
C ILE A 23 -37.45 -13.18 -13.36
N VAL A 24 -36.48 -12.30 -13.41
CA VAL A 24 -35.13 -12.60 -13.91
C VAL A 24 -34.08 -12.19 -12.86
N LEU A 25 -33.12 -13.07 -12.62
CA LEU A 25 -31.94 -12.81 -11.79
C LEU A 25 -30.69 -12.94 -12.64
N SER A 26 -29.85 -11.93 -12.58
CA SER A 26 -28.48 -11.94 -13.13
C SER A 26 -27.48 -11.72 -12.03
N VAL A 27 -26.47 -12.57 -11.93
CA VAL A 27 -25.35 -12.42 -11.01
C VAL A 27 -24.07 -12.44 -11.82
N LYS A 28 -23.17 -11.49 -11.56
CA LYS A 28 -21.87 -11.43 -12.22
C LYS A 28 -20.75 -11.16 -11.22
N GLY A 29 -19.59 -11.74 -11.48
CA GLY A 29 -18.40 -11.50 -10.71
C GLY A 29 -17.16 -11.60 -11.59
N ASN A 30 -16.16 -10.80 -11.25
CA ASN A 30 -14.83 -10.86 -11.84
C ASN A 30 -13.78 -10.77 -10.75
N PHE A 31 -12.66 -11.42 -10.96
CA PHE A 31 -11.54 -11.41 -10.07
C PHE A 31 -10.25 -11.51 -10.87
N THR A 32 -9.34 -10.57 -10.66
CA THR A 32 -8.00 -10.55 -11.23
C THR A 32 -6.97 -10.54 -10.10
N TYR A 33 -6.02 -11.45 -10.16
CA TYR A 33 -4.83 -11.45 -9.33
C TYR A 33 -3.61 -11.48 -10.22
N ALA A 34 -2.81 -10.42 -10.21
CA ALA A 34 -1.59 -10.31 -11.01
C ALA A 34 -0.42 -9.81 -10.16
N VAL A 35 0.69 -10.53 -10.20
CA VAL A 35 1.92 -10.17 -9.47
C VAL A 35 3.07 -10.06 -10.46
N ASN A 36 3.75 -8.93 -10.43
CA ASN A 36 4.98 -8.74 -11.16
C ASN A 36 6.20 -8.88 -10.23
N LYS A 37 7.35 -9.20 -10.82
CA LYS A 37 8.63 -9.29 -10.12
C LYS A 37 9.76 -8.80 -11.04
N ILE A 38 10.59 -7.92 -10.53
CA ILE A 38 11.80 -7.48 -11.18
C ILE A 38 12.84 -8.59 -11.05
N LEU A 39 13.27 -9.16 -12.17
CA LEU A 39 14.31 -10.19 -12.22
C LEU A 39 15.69 -9.58 -12.37
N GLU A 40 15.80 -8.60 -13.27
CA GLU A 40 17.03 -7.89 -13.57
C GLU A 40 16.76 -6.39 -13.65
N LYS A 41 17.57 -5.61 -12.99
CA LYS A 41 17.56 -4.14 -13.03
C LYS A 41 19.00 -3.68 -12.90
N ASP A 42 19.37 -2.65 -13.65
CA ASP A 42 20.64 -1.97 -13.48
C ASP A 42 20.55 -1.08 -12.24
N GLU A 43 21.22 -1.47 -11.18
CA GLU A 43 21.21 -0.80 -9.88
C GLU A 43 22.66 -0.66 -9.39
N PRO A 44 22.97 0.42 -8.64
CA PRO A 44 24.25 0.53 -7.95
C PRO A 44 24.53 -0.69 -7.06
N HIS A 45 25.79 -0.90 -6.76
CA HIS A 45 26.13 -1.93 -5.77
C HIS A 45 25.79 -1.42 -4.36
N TYR A 46 24.78 -2.02 -3.75
CA TYR A 46 24.39 -1.74 -2.38
C TYR A 46 25.03 -2.73 -1.40
N PRO A 47 25.41 -2.29 -0.19
CA PRO A 47 26.00 -3.19 0.80
C PRO A 47 25.01 -4.25 1.32
N PHE A 48 23.70 -3.92 1.36
CA PHE A 48 22.68 -4.79 1.91
C PHE A 48 21.65 -5.23 0.87
N SER A 49 21.22 -6.48 0.96
CA SER A 49 20.27 -7.09 0.00
C SER A 49 18.89 -6.43 -0.02
N TYR A 50 18.44 -5.88 1.10
CA TYR A 50 17.12 -5.22 1.22
C TYR A 50 17.07 -3.84 0.55
N GLN A 51 18.20 -3.27 0.18
CA GLN A 51 18.27 -1.99 -0.53
C GLN A 51 17.97 -2.11 -2.03
N TYR A 52 18.01 -3.33 -2.57
CA TYR A 52 17.70 -3.54 -3.98
C TYR A 52 16.19 -3.58 -4.25
N GLU A 53 15.76 -2.95 -5.34
CA GLU A 53 14.40 -3.09 -5.83
C GLU A 53 14.19 -4.43 -6.56
N ARG A 54 15.26 -4.96 -7.19
CA ARG A 54 15.23 -6.28 -7.84
C ARG A 54 14.84 -7.36 -6.85
N GLY A 55 14.08 -8.33 -7.33
CA GLY A 55 13.49 -9.37 -6.49
C GLY A 55 12.14 -9.01 -5.88
N GLY A 56 11.77 -7.73 -5.92
CA GLY A 56 10.48 -7.21 -5.50
C GLY A 56 9.55 -6.90 -6.67
N ALA A 57 8.37 -6.39 -6.35
CA ALA A 57 7.43 -5.91 -7.35
C ALA A 57 7.86 -4.54 -7.90
N LEU A 58 7.53 -4.28 -9.18
CA LEU A 58 7.71 -3.00 -9.80
C LEU A 58 6.78 -1.96 -9.16
N ASN A 59 7.24 -0.71 -9.08
CA ASN A 59 6.46 0.43 -8.56
C ASN A 59 6.04 0.30 -7.08
N ARG A 60 6.88 -0.28 -6.24
CA ARG A 60 6.75 -0.17 -4.78
C ARG A 60 7.18 1.22 -4.28
N VAL A 61 6.75 1.57 -3.10
CA VAL A 61 7.22 2.78 -2.41
C VAL A 61 8.66 2.58 -1.93
N GLY A 62 9.52 3.54 -2.20
CA GLY A 62 10.88 3.53 -1.65
C GLY A 62 11.94 4.12 -2.59
N PRO A 63 13.17 4.13 -2.10
CA PRO A 63 13.60 3.66 -0.78
C PRO A 63 13.10 4.57 0.37
N ALA A 64 12.59 3.97 1.43
CA ALA A 64 12.01 4.66 2.59
C ALA A 64 12.41 3.95 3.90
N TYR A 65 12.23 4.62 5.03
CA TYR A 65 12.41 4.05 6.36
C TYR A 65 11.16 3.32 6.84
N ILE A 66 11.32 2.26 7.61
CA ILE A 66 10.21 1.55 8.25
C ILE A 66 9.92 2.21 9.60
N ALA A 67 8.73 2.78 9.75
CA ALA A 67 8.27 3.35 11.00
C ALA A 67 7.81 2.25 11.97
N LEU A 68 8.31 2.29 13.21
CA LEU A 68 7.91 1.40 14.30
C LEU A 68 6.82 2.00 15.21
N GLY A 69 6.49 3.26 15.02
CA GLY A 69 5.59 4.04 15.84
C GLY A 69 6.21 5.37 16.26
N LEU A 70 5.79 5.90 17.39
CA LEU A 70 6.31 7.14 17.96
C LEU A 70 7.14 6.85 19.22
N PHE A 71 8.14 7.68 19.48
CA PHE A 71 8.85 7.63 20.75
C PHE A 71 7.92 8.03 21.89
N LYS A 72 7.88 7.22 22.95
CA LYS A 72 6.99 7.43 24.09
C LYS A 72 7.53 8.50 25.06
N ASP A 73 8.80 8.42 25.34
CA ASP A 73 9.48 9.26 26.32
C ASP A 73 11.00 9.30 26.05
N GLU A 74 11.72 10.05 26.87
CA GLU A 74 13.18 10.19 26.79
C GLU A 74 13.93 8.87 27.05
N GLU A 75 13.36 7.96 27.84
CA GLU A 75 13.94 6.66 28.12
C GLU A 75 13.85 5.75 26.89
N ASP A 76 12.72 5.78 26.18
CA ASP A 76 12.54 5.05 24.91
C ASP A 76 13.51 5.56 23.84
N ILE A 77 13.75 6.87 23.76
CA ILE A 77 14.75 7.46 22.87
C ILE A 77 16.14 6.93 23.20
N LYS A 78 16.52 6.98 24.47
CA LYS A 78 17.84 6.55 24.94
C LYS A 78 18.12 5.05 24.73
N ASN A 79 17.07 4.22 24.81
CA ASN A 79 17.16 2.77 24.67
C ASN A 79 16.97 2.29 23.23
N SER A 80 16.81 3.20 22.27
CA SER A 80 16.61 2.90 20.86
C SER A 80 17.87 3.21 20.03
N PRO A 81 18.03 2.63 18.83
CA PRO A 81 19.07 3.04 17.91
C PRO A 81 19.02 4.54 17.65
N SER A 82 20.21 5.17 17.60
CA SER A 82 20.29 6.60 17.33
C SER A 82 19.81 6.92 15.92
N GLN A 83 18.93 7.88 15.78
CA GLN A 83 18.49 8.38 14.46
C GLN A 83 18.82 9.86 14.24
N GLU A 84 19.78 10.40 14.99
CA GLU A 84 20.24 11.79 14.84
C GLU A 84 20.79 12.11 13.45
N ALA A 85 21.28 11.10 12.73
CA ALA A 85 21.77 11.25 11.36
C ALA A 85 20.69 11.68 10.37
N ILE A 86 19.43 11.33 10.64
CA ILE A 86 18.27 11.61 9.77
C ILE A 86 17.31 12.62 10.40
N MET A 87 17.29 12.73 11.71
CA MET A 87 16.42 13.63 12.47
C MET A 87 17.18 14.19 13.68
N PRO A 88 17.71 15.41 13.62
CA PRO A 88 18.38 16.03 14.77
C PRO A 88 17.37 16.47 15.84
N ASN A 89 17.76 16.43 17.11
CA ASN A 89 16.96 16.86 18.27
C ASN A 89 15.65 16.07 18.45
N ILE A 90 15.75 14.76 18.44
CA ILE A 90 14.62 13.84 18.64
C ILE A 90 13.93 14.12 19.98
N LYS A 91 12.59 14.08 19.97
CA LYS A 91 11.71 14.28 21.12
C LYS A 91 10.66 13.17 21.23
N PRO A 92 10.10 12.96 22.42
CA PRO A 92 8.89 12.14 22.54
C PRO A 92 7.79 12.62 21.58
N GLY A 93 7.16 11.68 20.87
CA GLY A 93 6.21 11.96 19.81
C GLY A 93 6.79 11.98 18.40
N ASP A 94 8.09 12.01 18.22
CA ASP A 94 8.72 11.85 16.91
C ASP A 94 8.66 10.40 16.44
N ILE A 95 8.75 10.21 15.12
CA ILE A 95 8.67 8.87 14.52
C ILE A 95 9.96 8.09 14.85
N LYS A 96 9.76 6.89 15.38
CA LYS A 96 10.81 5.89 15.62
C LYS A 96 10.96 5.00 14.39
N TYR A 97 12.15 4.93 13.82
CA TYR A 97 12.46 4.13 12.65
C TYR A 97 13.24 2.87 13.02
N GLN A 98 13.11 1.87 12.16
CA GLN A 98 13.79 0.59 12.29
C GLN A 98 15.25 0.71 11.81
N ASP A 99 16.17 0.23 12.62
CA ASP A 99 17.55 -0.08 12.25
C ASP A 99 17.53 -1.47 11.57
N LEU A 100 17.78 -1.51 10.26
CA LEU A 100 17.67 -2.73 9.46
C LEU A 100 18.97 -3.53 9.43
N ASN A 101 20.11 -2.87 9.63
CA ASN A 101 21.42 -3.53 9.64
C ASN A 101 21.91 -3.84 11.04
N GLU A 102 21.18 -3.41 12.08
CA GLU A 102 21.46 -3.63 13.50
C GLU A 102 22.82 -3.06 13.96
N ASP A 103 23.23 -1.93 13.36
CA ASP A 103 24.48 -1.26 13.71
C ASP A 103 24.32 -0.24 14.87
N GLY A 104 23.10 -0.04 15.36
CA GLY A 104 22.76 0.89 16.44
C GLY A 104 22.50 2.32 15.99
N VAL A 105 22.51 2.59 14.68
CA VAL A 105 22.28 3.92 14.11
C VAL A 105 21.36 3.85 12.92
N VAL A 106 20.23 4.56 12.96
CA VAL A 106 19.35 4.69 11.80
C VAL A 106 19.89 5.74 10.84
N ASN A 107 20.24 5.34 9.63
CA ASN A 107 20.85 6.19 8.62
C ASN A 107 20.40 5.77 7.20
N GLU A 108 21.05 6.27 6.14
CA GLU A 108 20.70 5.95 4.75
C GLU A 108 20.79 4.46 4.40
N TYR A 109 21.52 3.67 5.18
CA TYR A 109 21.62 2.23 4.99
C TYR A 109 20.36 1.47 5.42
N ASP A 110 19.50 2.09 6.24
CA ASP A 110 18.25 1.48 6.74
C ASP A 110 17.04 1.76 5.84
N ARG A 111 17.27 2.27 4.64
CA ARG A 111 16.21 2.51 3.66
C ARG A 111 15.96 1.27 2.82
N THR A 112 14.69 0.93 2.66
CA THR A 112 14.24 -0.21 1.85
C THR A 112 12.98 0.12 1.07
N TYR A 113 12.59 -0.77 0.16
CA TYR A 113 11.32 -0.69 -0.56
C TYR A 113 10.20 -1.30 0.27
N ILE A 114 9.19 -0.50 0.60
CA ILE A 114 8.10 -0.86 1.50
C ILE A 114 6.76 -0.95 0.77
N GLY A 115 5.79 -1.60 1.43
CA GLY A 115 4.41 -1.66 0.96
C GLY A 115 4.20 -2.50 -0.29
N ASN A 116 3.03 -2.32 -0.87
CA ASN A 116 2.62 -2.92 -2.14
C ASN A 116 2.88 -1.95 -3.30
N PRO A 117 2.83 -2.42 -4.56
CA PRO A 117 2.86 -1.52 -5.72
C PRO A 117 1.71 -0.51 -5.73
N TYR A 118 1.88 0.60 -6.44
CA TYR A 118 0.79 1.55 -6.71
C TYR A 118 -0.32 0.96 -7.60
N ILE A 119 0.03 -0.05 -8.41
CA ILE A 119 -0.94 -0.77 -9.22
C ILE A 119 -1.45 -1.94 -8.39
N PRO A 120 -2.77 -2.05 -8.18
CA PRO A 120 -3.35 -3.14 -7.41
C PRO A 120 -2.97 -4.50 -7.99
N GLN A 121 -2.55 -5.42 -7.12
CA GLN A 121 -2.34 -6.82 -7.50
C GLN A 121 -3.63 -7.64 -7.49
N ILE A 122 -4.64 -7.16 -6.77
CA ILE A 122 -5.96 -7.75 -6.70
C ILE A 122 -6.97 -6.71 -7.16
N VAL A 123 -7.82 -7.09 -8.12
CA VAL A 123 -8.99 -6.30 -8.53
C VAL A 123 -10.17 -7.26 -8.59
N TYR A 124 -11.29 -6.87 -8.01
CA TYR A 124 -12.49 -7.68 -8.03
C TYR A 124 -13.74 -6.84 -8.17
N GLY A 125 -14.76 -7.45 -8.72
CA GLY A 125 -16.10 -6.87 -8.77
C GLY A 125 -17.13 -7.97 -8.71
N PHE A 126 -18.26 -7.70 -8.08
CA PHE A 126 -19.40 -8.59 -8.08
C PHE A 126 -20.69 -7.79 -7.98
N GLY A 127 -21.72 -8.30 -8.61
CA GLY A 127 -23.00 -7.64 -8.62
C GLY A 127 -24.16 -8.58 -8.94
N ALA A 128 -25.34 -8.12 -8.59
CA ALA A 128 -26.58 -8.79 -8.91
C ALA A 128 -27.59 -7.79 -9.45
N SER A 129 -28.39 -8.26 -10.42
CA SER A 129 -29.53 -7.53 -10.96
C SER A 129 -30.76 -8.42 -10.85
N PHE A 130 -31.84 -7.87 -10.36
CA PHE A 130 -33.10 -8.54 -10.18
C PHE A 130 -34.19 -7.75 -10.88
N GLN A 131 -34.89 -8.40 -11.78
CA GLN A 131 -36.03 -7.84 -12.49
C GLN A 131 -37.31 -8.53 -12.02
N TYR A 132 -38.30 -7.71 -11.70
CA TYR A 132 -39.65 -8.17 -11.38
C TYR A 132 -40.68 -7.32 -12.13
N LYS A 133 -41.30 -7.85 -13.12
CA LYS A 133 -42.27 -7.14 -14.02
C LYS A 133 -41.59 -5.86 -14.58
N ASN A 134 -42.08 -4.69 -14.16
CA ASN A 134 -41.60 -3.38 -14.60
C ASN A 134 -40.58 -2.77 -13.63
N TRP A 135 -40.11 -3.54 -12.64
CA TRP A 135 -39.13 -3.08 -11.64
C TRP A 135 -37.79 -3.75 -11.90
N ASP A 136 -36.74 -2.92 -11.94
CA ASP A 136 -35.36 -3.36 -12.02
C ASP A 136 -34.59 -2.86 -10.80
N PHE A 137 -33.90 -3.77 -10.14
CA PHE A 137 -32.98 -3.45 -9.06
C PHE A 137 -31.62 -4.04 -9.38
N SER A 138 -30.55 -3.23 -9.25
CA SER A 138 -29.21 -3.73 -9.42
C SER A 138 -28.26 -3.14 -8.38
N VAL A 139 -27.30 -3.95 -7.95
CA VAL A 139 -26.21 -3.57 -7.05
C VAL A 139 -24.90 -4.10 -7.62
N PHE A 140 -23.86 -3.30 -7.51
CA PHE A 140 -22.52 -3.68 -7.92
C PHE A 140 -21.50 -3.21 -6.90
N PHE A 141 -20.60 -4.09 -6.52
CA PHE A 141 -19.46 -3.82 -5.65
C PHE A 141 -18.17 -4.04 -6.41
N GLN A 142 -17.20 -3.19 -6.19
CA GLN A 142 -15.85 -3.37 -6.72
C GLN A 142 -14.83 -3.00 -5.66
N GLY A 143 -13.66 -3.62 -5.75
CA GLY A 143 -12.58 -3.34 -4.83
C GLY A 143 -11.22 -3.65 -5.43
N ALA A 144 -10.21 -3.11 -4.77
CA ALA A 144 -8.81 -3.35 -5.07
C ALA A 144 -8.08 -3.74 -3.79
N GLY A 145 -7.09 -4.61 -3.92
CA GLY A 145 -6.27 -5.06 -2.80
C GLY A 145 -4.81 -5.21 -3.18
N LYS A 146 -3.95 -5.37 -2.19
CA LYS A 146 -2.49 -5.39 -2.34
C LYS A 146 -2.00 -4.21 -3.17
N VAL A 147 -2.43 -3.02 -2.76
CA VAL A 147 -2.06 -1.73 -3.33
C VAL A 147 -1.62 -0.80 -2.21
N SER A 148 -0.63 0.03 -2.46
CA SER A 148 -0.22 1.11 -1.57
C SER A 148 -0.46 2.45 -2.23
N ILE A 149 -0.94 3.41 -1.45
CA ILE A 149 -1.08 4.81 -1.86
C ILE A 149 -0.08 5.60 -1.04
N TYR A 150 0.73 6.40 -1.71
CA TYR A 150 1.62 7.34 -1.05
C TYR A 150 0.86 8.64 -0.80
N LEU A 151 0.78 9.05 0.46
CA LEU A 151 0.06 10.25 0.88
C LEU A 151 1.05 11.42 1.01
N ASP A 152 1.53 11.91 -0.12
CA ASP A 152 2.55 12.96 -0.18
C ASP A 152 2.02 14.36 0.18
N ASP A 153 0.74 14.58 -0.06
CA ASP A 153 0.10 15.89 0.13
C ASP A 153 -0.59 16.09 1.50
N ILE A 154 -0.38 15.17 2.45
CA ILE A 154 -1.00 15.27 3.78
C ILE A 154 -0.01 15.86 4.77
N HIS A 155 0.04 17.16 4.83
CA HIS A 155 0.83 17.88 5.82
C HIS A 155 -0.10 18.53 6.85
N PRO A 156 -0.04 18.13 8.14
CA PRO A 156 -0.89 18.73 9.19
C PRO A 156 -0.63 20.21 9.41
N PHE A 157 0.51 20.74 8.97
CA PHE A 157 0.91 22.13 9.12
C PHE A 157 1.34 22.72 7.76
N ASP A 158 0.51 22.56 6.75
CA ASP A 158 0.85 23.03 5.40
C ASP A 158 0.90 24.55 5.32
N ILE A 159 2.07 25.10 5.00
CA ILE A 159 2.30 26.49 4.71
C ILE A 159 1.54 27.00 3.46
N TYR A 160 1.00 26.12 2.64
CA TYR A 160 0.25 26.42 1.42
C TYR A 160 -1.28 26.44 1.63
N HIS A 161 -1.77 26.52 2.88
CA HIS A 161 -3.18 26.64 3.22
C HIS A 161 -4.08 25.46 2.76
N LYS A 162 -3.53 24.27 2.65
CA LYS A 162 -4.33 23.06 2.41
C LYS A 162 -5.06 22.64 3.69
N ASN A 163 -6.25 22.09 3.54
CA ASN A 163 -7.02 21.59 4.68
C ASN A 163 -6.41 20.26 5.18
N VAL A 164 -6.37 20.10 6.48
CA VAL A 164 -6.01 18.83 7.11
C VAL A 164 -7.16 17.85 6.96
N LEU A 165 -6.85 16.61 6.58
CA LEU A 165 -7.86 15.56 6.52
C LEU A 165 -8.34 15.18 7.92
N LYS A 166 -9.65 14.96 8.07
CA LYS A 166 -10.28 14.70 9.36
C LYS A 166 -9.61 13.56 10.15
N PHE A 167 -9.28 12.44 9.49
CA PHE A 167 -8.64 11.31 10.16
C PHE A 167 -7.24 11.63 10.69
N VAL A 168 -6.51 12.57 10.06
CA VAL A 168 -5.22 13.06 10.56
C VAL A 168 -5.43 13.99 11.76
N ALA A 169 -6.46 14.81 11.71
CA ALA A 169 -6.78 15.74 12.80
C ALA A 169 -7.37 15.03 14.04
N ASP A 170 -8.06 13.91 13.85
CA ASP A 170 -8.70 13.15 14.93
C ASP A 170 -7.72 12.16 15.60
N ASP A 171 -6.61 11.80 14.95
CA ASP A 171 -5.63 10.81 15.41
C ASP A 171 -4.21 11.44 15.46
N TYR A 172 -4.08 12.48 16.26
CA TYR A 172 -2.78 13.10 16.55
C TYR A 172 -2.27 12.68 17.93
N TRP A 173 -0.97 12.72 18.08
CA TRP A 173 -0.27 12.44 19.35
C TRP A 173 -0.28 13.66 20.30
#